data_36014da194bac96723260150928c36ab
#
_entry.id   36014da194bac96723260150928c36ab
#
_cell.length_a   1.000
_cell.length_b   1.000
_cell.length_c   1.000
_cell.angle_alpha   90.00
_cell.angle_beta   90.00
_cell.angle_gamma   90.00
#
_symmetry.space_group_name_H-M   'P 1'
#
loop_
_entity.id
_entity.type
_entity.pdbx_description
1 polymer ?
#
loop_
_entity_poly.entity_id
_entity_poly.type
_entity_poly.pdbx_seq_one_letter_code
_entity_poly.pdbx_strand_id
1 'polypeptide(L)'
;YDAITASQGLGIGLVDFTGIAQIILRVRVNKVGAGTQSWQLWNETDANEIGVIADAGAAGVKALQATFTVSLVGIKQIRVRAKSTTAGDDPVFLGAAVLPIVA
;
A
#
# COMPACT_ATOMS: atom_id res chain seq x y z
N TYR A 1 8.13 -5.78 6.64
CA TYR A 1 6.70 -5.57 6.32
C TYR A 1 5.92 -6.85 6.47
N ASP A 2 4.78 -6.74 7.10
CA ASP A 2 3.85 -7.84 7.22
C ASP A 2 2.76 -7.72 6.16
N ALA A 3 2.40 -8.84 5.55
CA ALA A 3 1.30 -8.87 4.61
C ALA A 3 -0.02 -8.57 5.33
N ILE A 4 -0.88 -7.81 4.68
CA ILE A 4 -2.24 -7.61 5.16
C ILE A 4 -2.96 -8.96 5.07
N THR A 5 -3.50 -9.41 6.19
CA THR A 5 -4.21 -10.69 6.23
C THR A 5 -5.61 -10.57 5.64
N ALA A 6 -6.21 -11.70 5.34
CA ALA A 6 -7.57 -11.74 4.81
C ALA A 6 -8.59 -11.08 5.75
N SER A 7 -8.35 -11.15 7.05
CA SER A 7 -9.23 -10.53 8.04
C SER A 7 -9.11 -9.01 8.10
N GLN A 8 -8.03 -8.45 7.54
CA GLN A 8 -7.76 -7.01 7.53
C GLN A 8 -8.00 -6.36 6.16
N GLY A 9 -8.49 -7.12 5.23
CA GLY A 9 -8.55 -6.73 3.83
C GLY A 9 -7.39 -7.36 3.08
N LEU A 10 -7.51 -7.49 1.84
CA LEU A 10 -6.61 -8.28 1.02
C LEU A 10 -5.68 -7.41 0.21
N GLY A 11 -4.80 -8.06 -0.51
CA GLY A 11 -4.11 -7.46 -1.61
C GLY A 11 -5.09 -6.93 -2.64
N ILE A 12 -4.64 -6.04 -3.49
CA ILE A 12 -5.50 -5.34 -4.45
C ILE A 12 -5.86 -6.23 -5.64
N GLY A 13 -4.97 -7.15 -6.00
CA GLY A 13 -5.21 -8.09 -7.08
C GLY A 13 -4.32 -7.86 -8.29
N LEU A 14 -4.83 -8.15 -9.47
CA LEU A 14 -4.06 -8.09 -10.71
C LEU A 14 -4.17 -6.73 -11.38
N VAL A 15 -3.04 -6.20 -11.83
CA VAL A 15 -2.95 -4.97 -12.61
C VAL A 15 -2.08 -5.23 -13.83
N ASP A 16 -2.57 -4.84 -15.00
CA ASP A 16 -1.76 -4.84 -16.23
C ASP A 16 -1.03 -3.50 -16.33
N PHE A 17 0.28 -3.54 -16.14
CA PHE A 17 1.13 -2.36 -16.15
C PHE A 17 1.58 -1.94 -17.55
N THR A 18 1.21 -2.66 -18.58
CA THR A 18 1.60 -2.29 -19.95
C THR A 18 1.05 -0.91 -20.29
N GLY A 19 1.95 0.02 -20.63
CA GLY A 19 1.59 1.40 -20.96
C GLY A 19 1.26 2.29 -19.75
N ILE A 20 1.49 1.82 -18.54
CA ILE A 20 1.28 2.58 -17.33
C ILE A 20 2.57 3.28 -16.90
N ALA A 21 2.51 4.60 -16.69
CA ALA A 21 3.65 5.41 -16.24
C ALA A 21 3.67 5.62 -14.74
N GLN A 22 2.51 5.71 -14.12
CA GLN A 22 2.36 5.98 -12.70
C GLN A 22 1.21 5.17 -12.13
N ILE A 23 1.23 4.95 -10.81
CA ILE A 23 0.12 4.36 -10.08
C ILE A 23 -0.12 5.15 -8.81
N ILE A 24 -1.37 5.49 -8.56
CA ILE A 24 -1.79 6.15 -7.32
C ILE A 24 -2.28 5.08 -6.38
N LEU A 25 -1.72 5.07 -5.16
CA LEU A 25 -2.21 4.24 -4.06
C LEU A 25 -3.00 5.14 -3.09
N ARG A 26 -4.21 4.73 -2.80
CA ARG A 26 -5.01 5.33 -1.74
C ARG A 26 -5.32 4.25 -0.71
N VAL A 27 -4.98 4.52 0.55
CA VAL A 27 -5.22 3.59 1.66
C VAL A 27 -6.08 4.29 2.70
N ARG A 28 -7.12 3.61 3.15
CA ARG A 28 -7.87 4.06 4.31
C ARG A 28 -7.44 3.22 5.51
N VAL A 29 -7.05 3.89 6.58
CA VAL A 29 -6.42 3.26 7.73
C VAL A 29 -6.97 3.85 9.03
N ASN A 30 -6.83 3.10 10.12
CA ASN A 30 -6.95 3.65 11.46
C ASN A 30 -5.57 3.57 12.10
N LYS A 31 -4.90 4.71 12.20
CA LYS A 31 -3.58 4.75 12.80
C LYS A 31 -3.66 4.58 14.30
N VAL A 32 -2.90 3.63 14.82
CA VAL A 32 -2.81 3.32 16.24
C VAL A 32 -1.45 3.79 16.77
N GLY A 33 -1.47 4.55 17.85
CA GLY A 33 -0.26 4.99 18.53
C GLY A 33 0.43 6.18 17.86
N ALA A 34 1.61 6.54 18.40
CA ALA A 34 2.36 7.73 18.01
C ALA A 34 3.54 7.43 17.06
N GLY A 35 3.88 6.17 16.86
CA GLY A 35 4.98 5.76 15.98
C GLY A 35 4.66 5.96 14.50
N THR A 36 5.62 5.69 13.66
CA THR A 36 5.41 5.70 12.20
C THR A 36 4.83 4.36 11.74
N GLN A 37 3.74 4.42 11.00
CA GLN A 37 3.18 3.26 10.32
C GLN A 37 3.36 3.43 8.82
N SER A 38 3.88 2.41 8.16
CA SER A 38 4.20 2.46 6.74
C SER A 38 3.33 1.47 5.97
N TRP A 39 2.84 1.92 4.82
CA TRP A 39 1.96 1.15 3.95
C TRP A 39 2.66 1.00 2.60
N GLN A 40 2.98 -0.24 2.26
CA GLN A 40 3.75 -0.57 1.07
C GLN A 40 2.84 -1.13 0.00
N LEU A 41 2.97 -0.60 -1.22
CA LEU A 41 2.43 -1.25 -2.40
C LEU A 41 3.49 -2.22 -2.92
N TRP A 42 3.16 -3.50 -2.88
CA TRP A 42 4.08 -4.60 -3.16
C TRP A 42 3.71 -5.33 -4.44
N ASN A 43 4.70 -5.53 -5.29
CA ASN A 43 4.58 -6.36 -6.48
C ASN A 43 4.88 -7.81 -6.09
N GLU A 44 3.85 -8.60 -5.89
CA GLU A 44 3.97 -10.00 -5.49
C GLU A 44 4.58 -10.86 -6.60
N THR A 45 4.28 -10.56 -7.84
CA THR A 45 4.77 -11.33 -8.99
C THR A 45 6.29 -11.31 -9.08
N ASP A 46 6.90 -10.14 -8.91
CA ASP A 46 8.35 -9.97 -9.03
C ASP A 46 9.05 -9.84 -7.68
N ALA A 47 8.31 -9.92 -6.58
CA ALA A 47 8.79 -9.81 -5.21
C ALA A 47 9.60 -8.52 -4.99
N ASN A 48 9.03 -7.38 -5.35
CA ASN A 48 9.66 -6.08 -5.11
C ASN A 48 8.65 -4.99 -4.75
N GLU A 49 9.17 -3.91 -4.18
CA GLU A 49 8.38 -2.76 -3.78
C GLU A 49 8.04 -1.87 -4.96
N ILE A 50 6.78 -1.41 -5.03
CA ILE A 50 6.36 -0.36 -5.95
C ILE A 50 6.50 1.00 -5.28
N GLY A 51 6.06 1.13 -4.05
CA GLY A 51 6.21 2.37 -3.29
C GLY A 51 5.71 2.23 -1.86
N VAL A 52 5.97 3.25 -1.05
CA VAL A 52 5.63 3.28 0.38
C VAL A 52 5.02 4.62 0.74
N ILE A 53 3.99 4.57 1.59
CA ILE A 53 3.45 5.73 2.29
C ILE A 53 3.82 5.58 3.76
N ALA A 54 4.61 6.51 4.29
CA ALA A 54 4.95 6.55 5.71
C ALA A 54 4.05 7.56 6.42
N ASP A 55 3.40 7.13 7.49
CA ASP A 55 2.50 7.96 8.28
C ASP A 55 3.04 8.12 9.68
N ALA A 56 3.62 9.29 9.96
CA ALA A 56 4.09 9.70 11.28
C ALA A 56 3.11 10.67 11.95
N GLY A 57 1.93 10.88 11.39
CA GLY A 57 0.93 11.82 11.86
C GLY A 57 0.12 11.32 13.05
N ALA A 58 -0.94 12.05 13.37
CA ALA A 58 -1.80 11.74 14.50
C ALA A 58 -2.55 10.41 14.31
N ALA A 59 -2.83 9.76 15.42
CA ALA A 59 -3.67 8.55 15.44
C ALA A 59 -5.09 8.87 15.00
N GLY A 60 -5.79 7.87 14.51
CA GLY A 60 -7.19 7.95 14.10
C GLY A 60 -7.42 7.48 12.66
N VAL A 61 -8.68 7.50 12.27
CA VAL A 61 -9.08 7.10 10.91
C VAL A 61 -8.69 8.19 9.93
N LYS A 62 -8.01 7.79 8.85
CA LYS A 62 -7.55 8.72 7.81
C LYS A 62 -7.42 8.02 6.46
N ALA A 63 -7.36 8.82 5.41
CA ALA A 63 -7.01 8.36 4.08
C ALA A 63 -5.61 8.88 3.73
N LEU A 64 -4.76 7.98 3.25
CA LEU A 64 -3.41 8.30 2.79
C LEU A 64 -3.35 8.07 1.28
N GLN A 65 -2.60 8.90 0.59
CA GLN A 65 -2.47 8.79 -0.87
C GLN A 65 -1.07 9.16 -1.30
N ALA A 66 -0.55 8.42 -2.26
CA ALA A 66 0.71 8.74 -2.93
C ALA A 66 0.69 8.27 -4.37
N THR A 67 1.48 8.92 -5.19
CA THR A 67 1.68 8.58 -6.60
C THR A 67 3.08 8.02 -6.77
N PHE A 68 3.19 6.85 -7.38
CA PHE A 68 4.47 6.20 -7.64
C PHE A 68 4.72 6.12 -9.13
N THR A 69 5.94 6.44 -9.56
CA THR A 69 6.39 6.20 -10.93
C THR A 69 6.74 4.73 -11.10
N VAL A 70 6.25 4.12 -12.15
CA VAL A 70 6.48 2.69 -12.42
C VAL A 70 7.04 2.48 -13.82
N SER A 71 7.83 1.42 -13.98
CA SER A 71 8.34 0.97 -15.26
C SER A 71 8.14 -0.54 -15.44
N LEU A 72 7.00 -1.03 -14.96
CA LEU A 72 6.62 -2.43 -15.06
C LEU A 72 5.90 -2.71 -16.37
N VAL A 73 5.97 -3.95 -16.83
CA VAL A 73 5.31 -4.40 -18.04
C VAL A 73 4.58 -5.70 -17.75
N GLY A 74 3.36 -5.80 -18.28
CA GLY A 74 2.54 -7.00 -18.15
C GLY A 74 1.72 -7.04 -16.86
N ILE A 75 1.06 -8.16 -16.63
CA ILE A 75 0.14 -8.36 -15.52
C ILE A 75 0.94 -8.75 -14.28
N LYS A 76 0.75 -7.99 -13.20
CA LYS A 76 1.38 -8.24 -11.91
C LYS A 76 0.31 -8.37 -10.85
N GLN A 77 0.52 -9.28 -9.92
CA GLN A 77 -0.29 -9.32 -8.70
C GLN A 77 0.30 -8.35 -7.70
N ILE A 78 -0.52 -7.45 -7.19
CA ILE A 78 -0.10 -6.45 -6.21
C ILE A 78 -0.88 -6.62 -4.92
N ARG A 79 -0.24 -6.22 -3.82
CA ARG A 79 -0.87 -6.22 -2.51
C ARG A 79 -0.36 -5.07 -1.67
N VAL A 80 -1.10 -4.76 -0.62
CA VAL A 80 -0.68 -3.81 0.41
C VAL A 80 -0.05 -4.58 1.56
N ARG A 81 1.08 -4.08 2.04
CA ARG A 81 1.77 -4.60 3.23
C ARG A 81 2.00 -3.46 4.19
N ALA A 82 2.09 -3.75 5.47
CA ALA A 82 2.22 -2.72 6.48
C ALA A 82 3.26 -3.07 7.53
N LYS A 83 3.82 -2.06 8.16
CA LYS A 83 4.65 -2.20 9.35
C LYS A 83 4.48 -0.99 10.27
N SER A 84 4.81 -1.17 11.53
CA SER A 84 4.87 -0.11 12.54
C SER A 84 6.25 -0.08 13.18
N THR A 85 6.72 1.11 13.55
CA THR A 85 7.96 1.26 14.29
C THR A 85 7.83 0.93 15.78
N THR A 86 6.61 0.85 16.27
CA THR A 86 6.32 0.58 17.68
C THR A 86 5.64 -0.77 17.83
N ALA A 87 6.25 -1.66 18.61
CA ALA A 87 5.66 -2.95 18.92
C ALA A 87 4.34 -2.77 19.67
N GLY A 88 3.32 -3.52 19.28
CA GLY A 88 1.98 -3.42 19.85
C GLY A 88 1.06 -2.40 19.19
N ASP A 89 1.60 -1.48 18.41
CA ASP A 89 0.81 -0.53 17.62
C ASP A 89 0.56 -1.10 16.23
N ASP A 90 -0.26 -2.13 16.15
CA ASP A 90 -0.52 -2.85 14.91
C ASP A 90 -1.28 -1.97 13.91
N PRO A 91 -0.81 -1.85 12.66
CA PRO A 91 -1.54 -1.11 11.64
C PRO A 91 -2.92 -1.70 11.38
N VAL A 92 -3.93 -0.85 11.29
CA VAL A 92 -5.30 -1.27 10.99
C VAL A 92 -5.66 -0.82 9.59
N PHE A 93 -5.88 -1.78 8.71
CA PHE A 93 -6.23 -1.56 7.31
C PHE A 93 -7.75 -1.53 7.15
N LEU A 94 -8.29 -0.48 6.54
CA LEU A 94 -9.73 -0.31 6.31
C LEU A 94 -10.11 -0.43 4.84
N GLY A 95 -9.15 -0.35 3.94
CA GLY A 95 -9.39 -0.49 2.52
C GLY A 95 -8.33 0.19 1.68
N ALA A 96 -8.24 -0.19 0.43
CA ALA A 96 -7.32 0.44 -0.52
C ALA A 96 -7.89 0.43 -1.93
N ALA A 97 -7.38 1.35 -2.73
CA ALA A 97 -7.64 1.39 -4.17
C ALA A 97 -6.37 1.84 -4.89
N VAL A 98 -6.20 1.37 -6.10
CA VAL A 98 -5.13 1.84 -6.99
C VAL A 98 -5.73 2.42 -8.25
N LEU A 99 -5.09 3.47 -8.77
CA LEU A 99 -5.45 4.10 -10.03
C LEU A 99 -4.22 4.13 -10.93
N PRO A 100 -4.14 3.24 -11.93
CA PRO A 100 -3.07 3.31 -12.91
C PRO A 100 -3.25 4.54 -13.82
N ILE A 101 -2.14 5.17 -14.15
CA ILE A 101 -2.11 6.36 -15.01
C ILE A 101 -1.31 6.02 -16.26
N VAL A 102 -1.94 6.16 -17.40
CA VAL A 102 -1.36 5.87 -18.71
C VAL A 102 -0.26 6.87 -19.04
N ALA A 103 0.79 6.35 -19.66
CA ALA A 103 1.91 7.17 -20.08
C ALA A 103 1.51 8.20 -21.15
#